data_88976d9f09ff08e38fc41cc5381b44fb
#
_entry.id   88976d9f09ff08e38fc41cc5381b44fb
#
_cell.length_a   1.000
_cell.length_b   1.000
_cell.length_c   1.000
_cell.angle_alpha   90.00
_cell.angle_beta   90.00
_cell.angle_gamma   90.00
#
_symmetry.space_group_name_H-M   'P 1'
#
loop_
_entity.id
_entity.type
_entity.pdbx_description
1 polymer ?
#
loop_
_entity_poly.entity_id
_entity_poly.type
_entity_poly.pdbx_seq_one_letter_code
_entity_poly.pdbx_strand_id
1 'polypeptide(L)'
;MKEEDTKNEKVKLMRNNLAIIFFIFTSSLSCSVLKPNTYLLKSNHEKALTYSNQINSEALKKHLSILASDDFEGRETTTLGQKKAAEYIKNHFIGSNIGFPPDQKSYFQEFKVDVSTFSNVNLKINDSSLIFINDFYSFGTPLNTESTTTKLLPAGHGIINKHNDDYNGLDVNGAVVALKRGIPESKNYKPKEGSWRSKVKTAYKKGAVGVVLIENDYKNTDLRIKEYLKYPIMKMHGNQTSKPHIPVFIVDRDIIKTLKKDSLNITFSTNITEPKPAENVLGFIPGRKDEIIVISAHYDHIGYNNGEICNGADDDGSGTSALLEIAKTFQKATDDGHIPERGLLFLAVSGEEKGLFGSQYYTDNPVFPLSKTTLDLNIDMVGRKDTIQTNSNYIYLIGSNRISKELHNISEQVNKKHINFFLDYTYNDINDPNKFYERSDHYNFAKNNIPVIFYFGGLHEDYHQPTDDVEKIDFQKLEKVTKYVFLTAWELAYRKEAIKK
;
A
#
# COMPACT_ATOMS: atom_id res chain seq x y z
N MET A 1 52.63 48.25 40.40
CA MET A 1 51.92 48.49 41.69
C MET A 1 51.04 49.73 41.65
N LYS A 2 50.44 50.11 40.54
CA LYS A 2 49.43 51.14 40.36
C LYS A 2 48.26 50.86 39.48
N GLU A 3 48.10 49.57 39.02
CA GLU A 3 46.98 49.18 38.18
C GLU A 3 46.01 48.14 38.87
N GLU A 4 46.34 47.66 40.05
CA GLU A 4 45.49 46.77 40.81
C GLU A 4 44.47 47.50 41.75
N ASP A 5 44.71 48.72 42.16
CA ASP A 5 43.83 49.44 43.07
C ASP A 5 42.60 50.04 42.39
N THR A 6 42.62 50.29 41.08
CA THR A 6 41.47 50.84 40.33
C THR A 6 40.41 49.84 39.97
N LYS A 7 40.69 48.52 40.04
CA LYS A 7 39.68 47.45 39.79
C LYS A 7 38.84 47.16 41.03
N ASN A 8 39.39 47.35 42.23
CA ASN A 8 38.64 47.01 43.44
C ASN A 8 37.64 48.08 43.85
N GLU A 9 37.84 49.35 43.51
CA GLU A 9 36.86 50.41 43.79
C GLU A 9 35.63 50.36 42.84
N LYS A 10 35.79 49.95 41.59
CA LYS A 10 34.66 49.80 40.67
C LYS A 10 33.74 48.62 41.02
N VAL A 11 34.26 47.58 41.62
CA VAL A 11 33.47 46.39 42.07
C VAL A 11 32.69 46.72 43.35
N LYS A 12 33.16 47.65 44.22
CA LYS A 12 32.47 48.05 45.45
C LYS A 12 31.32 49.02 45.19
N LEU A 13 31.41 49.90 44.16
CA LEU A 13 30.31 50.78 43.74
C LEU A 13 29.18 50.08 43.00
N MET A 14 29.44 48.93 42.32
CA MET A 14 28.40 48.14 41.66
C MET A 14 27.61 47.23 42.62
N ARG A 15 28.12 46.95 43.82
CA ARG A 15 27.40 46.11 44.81
C ARG A 15 26.40 46.89 45.68
N ASN A 16 26.46 48.22 45.76
CA ASN A 16 25.54 49.06 46.57
C ASN A 16 24.34 49.56 45.75
N ASN A 17 24.36 49.48 44.43
CA ASN A 17 23.20 49.86 43.58
C ASN A 17 22.32 48.72 43.14
N LEU A 18 22.62 47.46 43.54
CA LEU A 18 21.79 46.29 43.23
C LEU A 18 20.82 45.89 44.36
N ALA A 19 20.87 46.62 45.52
CA ALA A 19 20.05 46.32 46.69
C ALA A 19 18.75 47.12 46.83
N ILE A 20 18.46 48.07 45.91
CA ILE A 20 17.27 48.93 46.00
C ILE A 20 16.26 48.73 44.84
N ILE A 21 16.53 47.82 43.88
CA ILE A 21 15.58 47.51 42.78
C ILE A 21 14.89 46.13 42.96
N PHE A 22 14.99 45.52 44.17
CA PHE A 22 14.43 44.17 44.39
C PHE A 22 13.15 44.15 45.26
N PHE A 23 12.45 45.27 45.41
CA PHE A 23 11.28 45.33 46.30
C PHE A 23 9.99 45.91 45.70
N ILE A 24 9.84 46.07 44.38
CA ILE A 24 8.52 46.42 43.77
C ILE A 24 8.31 45.62 42.48
N PHE A 25 8.40 44.28 42.51
CA PHE A 25 7.84 43.45 41.45
C PHE A 25 7.43 42.05 41.97
N THR A 26 6.67 42.07 43.09
CA THR A 26 5.97 40.88 43.59
C THR A 26 4.47 41.16 43.59
N SER A 27 3.90 41.39 42.41
CA SER A 27 2.47 41.23 42.26
C SER A 27 2.16 40.88 40.82
N SER A 28 1.54 39.71 40.65
CA SER A 28 1.00 39.16 39.42
C SER A 28 1.96 38.45 38.46
N LEU A 29 2.78 37.45 38.88
CA LEU A 29 2.88 36.24 38.10
C LEU A 29 1.68 35.33 38.49
N SER A 30 0.55 35.64 37.90
CA SER A 30 -0.51 34.67 37.71
C SER A 30 0.12 33.52 36.91
N CYS A 31 0.55 32.50 37.60
CA CYS A 31 0.84 31.21 36.99
C CYS A 31 -0.48 30.73 36.39
N SER A 32 -0.79 31.15 35.17
CA SER A 32 -1.74 30.46 34.35
C SER A 32 -1.12 29.09 34.16
N VAL A 33 -1.45 28.15 35.06
CA VAL A 33 -1.32 26.73 34.82
C VAL A 33 -2.07 26.53 33.51
N LEU A 34 -1.35 26.46 32.40
CA LEU A 34 -1.86 26.02 31.12
C LEU A 34 -2.50 24.66 31.43
N LYS A 35 -3.82 24.65 31.62
CA LYS A 35 -4.55 23.38 31.72
C LYS A 35 -4.12 22.59 30.51
N PRO A 36 -3.60 21.37 30.68
CA PRO A 36 -3.21 20.57 29.54
C PRO A 36 -4.40 20.52 28.59
N ASN A 37 -4.18 20.95 27.35
CA ASN A 37 -5.23 20.91 26.33
C ASN A 37 -5.70 19.45 26.23
N THR A 38 -6.85 19.16 26.83
CA THR A 38 -7.41 17.82 26.68
C THR A 38 -8.16 17.77 25.36
N TYR A 39 -7.70 16.91 24.47
CA TYR A 39 -8.34 16.66 23.18
C TYR A 39 -9.51 15.68 23.32
N LEU A 40 -9.67 15.03 24.46
CA LEU A 40 -10.71 14.02 24.68
C LEU A 40 -12.02 14.63 25.19
N LEU A 41 -13.14 14.10 24.74
CA LEU A 41 -14.48 14.46 25.16
C LEU A 41 -14.73 14.04 26.61
N LYS A 42 -15.02 14.96 27.50
CA LYS A 42 -15.26 14.66 28.93
C LYS A 42 -16.50 13.82 29.19
N SER A 43 -17.55 13.99 28.40
CA SER A 43 -18.89 13.44 28.66
C SER A 43 -19.18 12.06 28.06
N ASN A 44 -18.27 11.50 27.22
CA ASN A 44 -18.53 10.29 26.43
C ASN A 44 -17.63 9.09 26.76
N HIS A 45 -16.68 9.22 27.68
CA HIS A 45 -15.70 8.16 27.95
C HIS A 45 -16.30 6.89 28.52
N GLU A 46 -17.23 6.99 29.49
CA GLU A 46 -17.84 5.81 30.11
C GLU A 46 -18.60 4.99 29.06
N LYS A 47 -19.31 5.68 28.16
CA LYS A 47 -20.02 5.03 27.06
C LYS A 47 -19.05 4.38 26.06
N ALA A 48 -18.00 5.10 25.63
CA ALA A 48 -16.98 4.55 24.77
C ALA A 48 -16.38 3.26 25.33
N LEU A 49 -16.05 3.24 26.62
CA LEU A 49 -15.53 2.06 27.32
C LEU A 49 -16.57 0.94 27.39
N THR A 50 -17.83 1.25 27.68
CA THR A 50 -18.92 0.25 27.73
C THR A 50 -19.04 -0.49 26.40
N TYR A 51 -18.99 0.21 25.27
CA TYR A 51 -19.05 -0.42 23.95
C TYR A 51 -17.72 -1.10 23.58
N SER A 52 -16.57 -0.48 23.81
CA SER A 52 -15.28 -1.10 23.50
C SER A 52 -15.08 -2.44 24.24
N ASN A 53 -15.65 -2.61 25.43
CA ASN A 53 -15.59 -3.87 26.18
C ASN A 53 -16.41 -5.01 25.54
N GLN A 54 -17.25 -4.74 24.54
CA GLN A 54 -17.95 -5.78 23.79
C GLN A 54 -17.05 -6.40 22.72
N ILE A 55 -16.00 -5.69 22.28
CA ILE A 55 -14.96 -6.21 21.40
C ILE A 55 -14.12 -7.22 22.20
N ASN A 56 -14.04 -8.45 21.72
CA ASN A 56 -13.35 -9.53 22.43
C ASN A 56 -12.63 -10.48 21.46
N SER A 57 -11.63 -11.17 21.98
CA SER A 57 -10.77 -12.09 21.24
C SER A 57 -11.53 -13.25 20.58
N GLU A 58 -12.63 -13.72 21.18
CA GLU A 58 -13.41 -14.84 20.63
C GLU A 58 -14.13 -14.44 19.33
N ALA A 59 -14.76 -13.26 19.31
CA ALA A 59 -15.41 -12.72 18.11
C ALA A 59 -14.41 -12.47 16.98
N LEU A 60 -13.27 -11.87 17.31
CA LEU A 60 -12.17 -11.64 16.34
C LEU A 60 -11.65 -12.97 15.79
N LYS A 61 -11.41 -13.96 16.65
CA LYS A 61 -10.99 -15.31 16.24
C LYS A 61 -11.99 -15.97 15.30
N LYS A 62 -13.30 -15.81 15.56
CA LYS A 62 -14.33 -16.36 14.70
C LYS A 62 -14.26 -15.80 13.28
N HIS A 63 -14.13 -14.46 13.12
CA HIS A 63 -13.97 -13.83 11.82
C HIS A 63 -12.71 -14.31 11.12
N LEU A 64 -11.61 -14.27 11.83
CA LEU A 64 -10.31 -14.62 11.29
C LEU A 64 -10.22 -16.09 10.84
N SER A 65 -10.77 -17.02 11.64
CA SER A 65 -10.82 -18.44 11.29
C SER A 65 -11.63 -18.75 10.01
N ILE A 66 -12.54 -17.86 9.64
CA ILE A 66 -13.29 -17.97 8.39
C ILE A 66 -12.50 -17.33 7.25
N LEU A 67 -12.06 -16.09 7.42
CA LEU A 67 -11.35 -15.33 6.38
C LEU A 67 -10.01 -15.97 5.98
N ALA A 68 -9.28 -16.54 6.94
CA ALA A 68 -8.00 -17.18 6.73
C ALA A 68 -8.11 -18.73 6.66
N SER A 69 -9.27 -19.27 6.22
CA SER A 69 -9.42 -20.69 5.95
C SER A 69 -9.04 -21.03 4.52
N ASP A 70 -8.66 -22.29 4.29
CA ASP A 70 -8.34 -22.83 2.96
C ASP A 70 -9.52 -22.69 1.97
N ASP A 71 -10.77 -22.69 2.47
CA ASP A 71 -11.96 -22.48 1.65
C ASP A 71 -11.96 -21.12 0.93
N PHE A 72 -11.22 -20.15 1.44
CA PHE A 72 -11.07 -18.80 0.86
C PHE A 72 -9.84 -18.69 -0.06
N GLU A 73 -9.07 -19.77 -0.25
CA GLU A 73 -8.00 -19.89 -1.24
C GLU A 73 -6.99 -18.72 -1.21
N GLY A 74 -6.73 -18.19 0.00
CA GLY A 74 -5.84 -17.03 0.19
C GLY A 74 -6.35 -15.74 -0.44
N ARG A 75 -7.63 -15.61 -0.76
CA ARG A 75 -8.37 -14.37 -1.11
C ARG A 75 -7.74 -13.51 -2.22
N GLU A 76 -6.95 -14.10 -3.13
CA GLU A 76 -6.31 -13.31 -4.18
C GLU A 76 -7.34 -12.52 -4.99
N THR A 77 -7.05 -11.25 -5.23
CA THR A 77 -7.91 -10.33 -5.99
C THR A 77 -8.37 -10.93 -7.31
N THR A 78 -9.66 -10.80 -7.64
CA THR A 78 -10.37 -11.36 -8.82
C THR A 78 -10.61 -12.86 -8.79
N THR A 79 -10.18 -13.60 -7.79
CA THR A 79 -10.43 -15.04 -7.66
C THR A 79 -11.74 -15.36 -6.94
N LEU A 80 -12.12 -16.63 -6.93
CA LEU A 80 -13.30 -17.08 -6.19
C LEU A 80 -13.13 -16.88 -4.67
N GLY A 81 -11.92 -17.07 -4.14
CA GLY A 81 -11.62 -16.84 -2.74
C GLY A 81 -11.89 -15.38 -2.31
N GLN A 82 -11.46 -14.42 -3.13
CA GLN A 82 -11.76 -13.00 -2.89
C GLN A 82 -13.28 -12.73 -2.91
N LYS A 83 -14.04 -13.35 -3.84
CA LYS A 83 -15.50 -13.18 -3.90
C LYS A 83 -16.21 -13.75 -2.66
N LYS A 84 -15.76 -14.90 -2.15
CA LYS A 84 -16.26 -15.48 -0.90
C LYS A 84 -16.02 -14.54 0.28
N ALA A 85 -14.84 -13.91 0.36
CA ALA A 85 -14.51 -12.95 1.41
C ALA A 85 -15.39 -11.69 1.32
N ALA A 86 -15.57 -11.13 0.13
CA ALA A 86 -16.47 -10.00 -0.10
C ALA A 86 -17.91 -10.30 0.33
N GLU A 87 -18.43 -11.47 -0.02
CA GLU A 87 -19.77 -11.91 0.39
C GLU A 87 -19.86 -12.13 1.91
N TYR A 88 -18.83 -12.67 2.54
CA TYR A 88 -18.76 -12.83 3.99
C TYR A 88 -18.85 -11.48 4.71
N ILE A 89 -18.04 -10.49 4.29
CA ILE A 89 -18.03 -9.13 4.85
C ILE A 89 -19.40 -8.47 4.68
N LYS A 90 -19.96 -8.51 3.46
CA LYS A 90 -21.32 -8.01 3.19
C LYS A 90 -22.36 -8.63 4.11
N ASN A 91 -22.35 -9.96 4.24
CA ASN A 91 -23.31 -10.67 5.07
C ASN A 91 -23.15 -10.32 6.57
N HIS A 92 -21.93 -10.06 7.04
CA HIS A 92 -21.70 -9.54 8.38
C HIS A 92 -22.31 -8.15 8.56
N PHE A 93 -22.15 -7.24 7.59
CA PHE A 93 -22.79 -5.92 7.66
C PHE A 93 -24.31 -6.03 7.71
N ILE A 94 -24.91 -6.86 6.86
CA ILE A 94 -26.36 -7.13 6.86
C ILE A 94 -26.80 -7.69 8.22
N GLY A 95 -26.12 -8.73 8.73
CA GLY A 95 -26.44 -9.37 10.00
C GLY A 95 -26.27 -8.46 11.22
N SER A 96 -25.44 -7.42 11.06
CA SER A 96 -25.23 -6.39 12.09
C SER A 96 -26.09 -5.14 11.89
N ASN A 97 -27.06 -5.15 10.97
CA ASN A 97 -27.96 -4.04 10.64
C ASN A 97 -27.21 -2.77 10.13
N ILE A 98 -26.04 -2.94 9.56
CA ILE A 98 -25.24 -1.86 8.95
C ILE A 98 -25.67 -1.72 7.50
N GLY A 99 -26.04 -0.51 7.06
CA GLY A 99 -26.40 -0.22 5.68
C GLY A 99 -25.17 -0.04 4.77
N PHE A 100 -25.44 0.29 3.52
CA PHE A 100 -24.41 0.75 2.58
C PHE A 100 -24.65 2.23 2.24
N PRO A 101 -23.68 2.96 1.64
CA PRO A 101 -23.82 4.38 1.31
C PRO A 101 -25.07 4.66 0.45
N PRO A 102 -25.86 5.74 0.73
CA PRO A 102 -27.18 5.97 0.14
C PRO A 102 -27.20 6.03 -1.39
N ASP A 103 -26.13 6.54 -2.01
CA ASP A 103 -26.05 6.68 -3.48
C ASP A 103 -25.53 5.40 -4.17
N GLN A 104 -25.25 4.34 -3.40
CA GLN A 104 -24.86 3.04 -3.94
C GLN A 104 -26.07 2.14 -4.12
N LYS A 105 -25.96 1.15 -5.00
CA LYS A 105 -27.03 0.15 -5.25
C LYS A 105 -26.85 -1.12 -4.41
N SER A 106 -25.68 -1.31 -3.83
CA SER A 106 -25.30 -2.47 -3.04
C SER A 106 -24.14 -2.12 -2.11
N TYR A 107 -23.71 -3.10 -1.32
CA TYR A 107 -22.48 -2.99 -0.51
C TYR A 107 -21.21 -2.99 -1.35
N PHE A 108 -21.27 -3.30 -2.63
CA PHE A 108 -20.10 -3.44 -3.49
C PHE A 108 -19.85 -2.18 -4.31
N GLN A 109 -18.61 -1.71 -4.27
CA GLN A 109 -18.07 -0.77 -5.23
C GLN A 109 -17.20 -1.55 -6.22
N GLU A 110 -17.78 -1.91 -7.35
CA GLU A 110 -17.12 -2.74 -8.36
C GLU A 110 -16.10 -1.94 -9.17
N PHE A 111 -14.97 -2.58 -9.47
CA PHE A 111 -13.96 -2.08 -10.40
C PHE A 111 -13.38 -3.23 -11.23
N LYS A 112 -12.58 -2.91 -12.22
CA LYS A 112 -11.97 -3.92 -13.10
C LYS A 112 -10.47 -3.92 -12.95
N VAL A 113 -9.90 -5.12 -13.03
CA VAL A 113 -8.46 -5.38 -13.00
C VAL A 113 -8.09 -6.13 -14.26
N ASP A 114 -7.14 -5.61 -15.03
CA ASP A 114 -6.55 -6.31 -16.18
C ASP A 114 -5.63 -7.43 -15.66
N VAL A 115 -6.03 -8.67 -15.85
CA VAL A 115 -5.29 -9.86 -15.45
C VAL A 115 -4.59 -10.46 -16.66
N SER A 116 -3.29 -10.56 -16.59
CA SER A 116 -2.44 -11.00 -17.68
C SER A 116 -1.68 -12.27 -17.30
N THR A 117 -1.86 -13.32 -18.06
CA THR A 117 -1.18 -14.62 -17.86
C THR A 117 -0.14 -14.85 -18.94
N PHE A 118 0.94 -15.55 -18.62
CA PHE A 118 2.03 -15.88 -19.56
C PHE A 118 1.88 -17.26 -20.18
N SER A 119 0.77 -17.96 -19.96
CA SER A 119 0.54 -19.33 -20.44
C SER A 119 0.58 -19.49 -21.97
N ASN A 120 0.29 -18.42 -22.71
CA ASN A 120 0.23 -18.43 -24.18
C ASN A 120 1.39 -17.71 -24.86
N VAL A 121 2.46 -17.40 -24.12
CA VAL A 121 3.65 -16.78 -24.73
C VAL A 121 4.44 -17.84 -25.48
N ASN A 122 4.48 -17.70 -26.79
CA ASN A 122 5.28 -18.55 -27.66
C ASN A 122 6.33 -17.70 -28.38
N LEU A 123 7.51 -18.25 -28.53
CA LEU A 123 8.58 -17.65 -29.30
C LEU A 123 9.28 -18.71 -30.13
N LYS A 124 9.33 -18.50 -31.44
CA LYS A 124 10.11 -19.31 -32.37
C LYS A 124 11.06 -18.41 -33.13
N ILE A 125 12.27 -18.86 -33.31
CA ILE A 125 13.23 -18.21 -34.22
C ILE A 125 13.58 -19.23 -35.28
N ASN A 126 13.21 -18.94 -36.54
CA ASN A 126 13.13 -19.90 -37.62
C ASN A 126 12.26 -21.12 -37.22
N ASP A 127 12.80 -22.31 -37.29
CA ASP A 127 12.09 -23.57 -36.93
C ASP A 127 12.29 -23.97 -35.46
N SER A 128 13.10 -23.21 -34.70
CA SER A 128 13.43 -23.50 -33.31
C SER A 128 12.40 -22.88 -32.37
N SER A 129 11.63 -23.68 -31.67
CA SER A 129 10.74 -23.26 -30.58
C SER A 129 11.56 -23.05 -29.31
N LEU A 130 11.39 -21.91 -28.66
CA LEU A 130 12.03 -21.59 -27.39
C LEU A 130 11.07 -21.85 -26.23
N ILE A 131 11.62 -22.28 -25.09
CA ILE A 131 10.85 -22.61 -23.89
C ILE A 131 10.79 -21.41 -22.97
N PHE A 132 9.57 -20.94 -22.65
CA PHE A 132 9.36 -19.82 -21.73
C PHE A 132 10.01 -20.08 -20.37
N ILE A 133 10.63 -19.06 -19.79
CA ILE A 133 11.45 -19.10 -18.55
C ILE A 133 12.80 -19.79 -18.70
N ASN A 134 12.89 -20.89 -19.46
CA ASN A 134 14.18 -21.58 -19.66
C ASN A 134 15.07 -20.89 -20.68
N ASP A 135 14.52 -20.58 -21.86
CA ASP A 135 15.24 -20.03 -23.00
C ASP A 135 15.00 -18.54 -23.18
N PHE A 136 13.84 -18.07 -22.75
CA PHE A 136 13.47 -16.66 -22.83
C PHE A 136 12.43 -16.29 -21.78
N TYR A 137 12.31 -14.99 -21.51
CA TYR A 137 11.17 -14.42 -20.77
C TYR A 137 10.77 -13.08 -21.39
N SER A 138 9.60 -12.55 -21.01
CA SER A 138 9.05 -11.31 -21.53
C SER A 138 8.87 -10.28 -20.43
N PHE A 139 9.20 -9.03 -20.73
CA PHE A 139 8.92 -7.88 -19.87
C PHE A 139 7.82 -7.01 -20.46
N GLY A 140 7.14 -6.31 -19.58
CA GLY A 140 6.23 -5.24 -19.92
C GLY A 140 4.78 -5.60 -19.78
N THR A 141 3.90 -4.73 -20.31
CA THR A 141 2.47 -4.98 -20.34
C THR A 141 2.20 -6.07 -21.36
N PRO A 142 1.51 -7.12 -20.97
CA PRO A 142 1.07 -8.13 -21.93
C PRO A 142 0.24 -7.46 -23.02
N LEU A 143 0.51 -7.83 -24.23
CA LEU A 143 -0.23 -7.40 -25.43
C LEU A 143 -1.00 -8.59 -25.94
N ASN A 144 -2.28 -8.42 -26.23
CA ASN A 144 -3.06 -9.43 -26.93
C ASN A 144 -2.59 -9.49 -28.39
N THR A 145 -1.50 -10.19 -28.64
CA THR A 145 -0.96 -10.36 -29.98
C THR A 145 -1.18 -11.81 -30.39
N GLU A 146 -1.97 -12.02 -31.42
CA GLU A 146 -2.06 -13.30 -32.12
C GLU A 146 -0.71 -13.68 -32.71
N SER A 147 -0.57 -14.96 -33.10
CA SER A 147 0.68 -15.45 -33.68
C SER A 147 1.10 -14.59 -34.86
N THR A 148 2.23 -13.93 -34.70
CA THR A 148 2.80 -13.02 -35.70
C THR A 148 4.15 -13.56 -36.17
N THR A 149 4.34 -13.66 -37.49
CA THR A 149 5.63 -14.03 -38.10
C THR A 149 6.19 -12.86 -38.87
N THR A 150 7.44 -12.50 -38.58
CA THR A 150 8.15 -11.42 -39.26
C THR A 150 9.67 -11.62 -39.25
N LYS A 151 10.41 -10.69 -39.82
CA LYS A 151 11.88 -10.69 -39.80
C LYS A 151 12.43 -10.36 -38.40
N LEU A 152 13.52 -11.00 -38.03
CA LEU A 152 14.35 -10.63 -36.88
C LEU A 152 15.62 -9.99 -37.37
N LEU A 153 15.80 -8.68 -37.13
CA LEU A 153 16.91 -7.90 -37.64
C LEU A 153 17.86 -7.48 -36.50
N PRO A 154 19.16 -7.73 -36.64
CA PRO A 154 20.13 -7.26 -35.65
C PRO A 154 20.34 -5.75 -35.78
N ALA A 155 20.19 -5.02 -34.67
CA ALA A 155 20.39 -3.57 -34.61
C ALA A 155 21.31 -3.17 -33.43
N GLY A 156 22.47 -3.81 -33.34
CA GLY A 156 23.50 -3.48 -32.36
C GLY A 156 23.02 -3.38 -30.93
N HIS A 157 23.23 -2.24 -30.28
CA HIS A 157 22.68 -1.91 -28.97
C HIS A 157 21.36 -1.17 -29.07
N GLY A 158 20.83 -0.86 -30.25
CA GLY A 158 19.60 -0.12 -30.47
C GLY A 158 19.66 1.32 -30.01
N ILE A 159 20.82 1.94 -30.11
CA ILE A 159 21.11 3.30 -29.63
C ILE A 159 21.31 4.25 -30.81
N ILE A 160 20.63 5.39 -30.74
CA ILE A 160 20.83 6.52 -31.63
C ILE A 160 21.25 7.72 -30.79
N ASN A 161 22.43 8.23 -31.06
CA ASN A 161 22.92 9.47 -30.48
C ASN A 161 23.78 10.22 -31.50
N LYS A 162 24.44 11.32 -31.11
CA LYS A 162 25.25 12.15 -32.02
C LYS A 162 26.48 11.44 -32.61
N HIS A 163 26.88 10.30 -32.06
CA HIS A 163 28.07 9.55 -32.44
C HIS A 163 27.76 8.20 -33.08
N ASN A 164 26.52 7.72 -32.95
CA ASN A 164 26.13 6.39 -33.41
C ASN A 164 24.66 6.32 -33.79
N ASP A 165 24.35 5.61 -34.86
CA ASP A 165 22.99 5.19 -35.21
C ASP A 165 23.01 3.69 -35.55
N ASP A 166 22.59 2.86 -34.60
CA ASP A 166 22.54 1.40 -34.78
C ASP A 166 21.47 0.95 -35.77
N TYR A 167 20.61 1.85 -36.23
CA TYR A 167 19.57 1.59 -37.23
C TYR A 167 19.93 2.12 -38.62
N ASN A 168 21.11 2.69 -38.78
CA ASN A 168 21.53 3.25 -40.08
C ASN A 168 21.57 2.16 -41.16
N GLY A 169 20.86 2.37 -42.28
CA GLY A 169 20.73 1.41 -43.35
C GLY A 169 19.81 0.21 -43.10
N LEU A 170 19.11 0.16 -41.93
CA LEU A 170 18.15 -0.89 -41.61
C LEU A 170 16.71 -0.41 -41.78
N ASP A 171 15.94 -1.11 -42.58
CA ASP A 171 14.48 -0.97 -42.60
C ASP A 171 13.89 -1.95 -41.58
N VAL A 172 13.51 -1.42 -40.41
CA VAL A 172 12.95 -2.21 -39.29
C VAL A 172 11.44 -2.08 -39.19
N ASN A 173 10.80 -1.41 -40.14
CA ASN A 173 9.35 -1.26 -40.15
C ASN A 173 8.66 -2.62 -40.29
N GLY A 174 7.78 -2.94 -39.33
CA GLY A 174 7.10 -4.24 -39.24
C GLY A 174 8.01 -5.42 -38.84
N ALA A 175 9.28 -5.20 -38.52
CA ALA A 175 10.22 -6.23 -38.08
C ALA A 175 10.36 -6.25 -36.52
N VAL A 176 10.85 -7.36 -36.00
CA VAL A 176 11.40 -7.45 -34.63
C VAL A 176 12.89 -7.16 -34.68
N VAL A 177 13.40 -6.36 -33.75
CA VAL A 177 14.82 -6.04 -33.66
C VAL A 177 15.53 -6.78 -32.55
N ALA A 178 16.68 -7.38 -32.84
CA ALA A 178 17.55 -8.03 -31.87
C ALA A 178 18.62 -7.03 -31.38
N LEU A 179 18.62 -6.75 -30.08
CA LEU A 179 19.45 -5.73 -29.44
C LEU A 179 20.31 -6.32 -28.33
N LYS A 180 21.55 -5.92 -28.24
CA LYS A 180 22.43 -6.22 -27.09
C LYS A 180 22.02 -5.39 -25.89
N ARG A 181 22.03 -5.98 -24.69
CA ARG A 181 21.82 -5.25 -23.42
C ARG A 181 22.98 -4.31 -23.11
N GLY A 182 22.76 -3.36 -22.21
CA GLY A 182 23.79 -2.39 -21.83
C GLY A 182 24.14 -1.38 -22.91
N ILE A 183 25.34 -0.80 -22.82
CA ILE A 183 25.94 0.12 -23.75
C ILE A 183 27.29 -0.43 -24.20
N PRO A 184 27.82 -0.02 -25.36
CA PRO A 184 29.21 -0.31 -25.72
C PRO A 184 30.20 0.30 -24.73
N GLU A 185 31.35 -0.33 -24.55
CA GLU A 185 32.46 0.18 -23.74
C GLU A 185 33.10 1.40 -24.42
N SER A 186 32.49 2.56 -24.25
CA SER A 186 32.95 3.81 -24.84
C SER A 186 32.39 5.01 -24.08
N LYS A 187 33.18 6.09 -23.96
CA LYS A 187 32.76 7.36 -23.35
C LYS A 187 31.67 8.10 -24.16
N ASN A 188 31.35 7.62 -25.37
CA ASN A 188 30.34 8.23 -26.25
C ASN A 188 28.89 7.86 -25.85
N TYR A 189 28.68 7.02 -24.83
CA TYR A 189 27.36 6.57 -24.41
C TYR A 189 27.07 6.98 -22.99
N LYS A 190 25.81 7.33 -22.72
CA LYS A 190 25.31 7.64 -21.36
C LYS A 190 24.65 6.41 -20.76
N PRO A 191 24.76 6.16 -19.45
CA PRO A 191 24.14 4.99 -18.79
C PRO A 191 22.64 4.83 -19.09
N LYS A 192 21.88 5.93 -19.18
CA LYS A 192 20.46 5.91 -19.50
C LYS A 192 20.13 5.34 -20.89
N GLU A 193 21.08 5.41 -21.85
CA GLU A 193 20.89 4.87 -23.19
C GLU A 193 20.93 3.33 -23.19
N GLY A 194 21.57 2.72 -22.18
CA GLY A 194 21.58 1.28 -21.93
C GLY A 194 20.29 0.72 -21.36
N SER A 195 19.41 1.58 -20.85
CA SER A 195 18.13 1.16 -20.33
C SER A 195 17.28 0.45 -21.37
N TRP A 196 16.74 -0.73 -21.04
CA TRP A 196 15.87 -1.46 -21.95
C TRP A 196 14.67 -0.63 -22.42
N ARG A 197 14.11 0.22 -21.53
CA ARG A 197 12.99 1.12 -21.88
C ARG A 197 13.36 2.13 -22.94
N SER A 198 14.59 2.69 -22.89
CA SER A 198 15.08 3.63 -23.91
C SER A 198 15.25 2.94 -25.26
N LYS A 199 15.78 1.72 -25.28
CA LYS A 199 15.97 0.91 -26.49
C LYS A 199 14.63 0.55 -27.14
N VAL A 200 13.66 0.07 -26.36
CA VAL A 200 12.30 -0.24 -26.83
C VAL A 200 11.61 1.00 -27.41
N LYS A 201 11.74 2.15 -26.74
CA LYS A 201 11.19 3.43 -27.25
C LYS A 201 11.81 3.81 -28.59
N THR A 202 13.13 3.59 -28.79
CA THR A 202 13.82 3.88 -30.03
C THR A 202 13.38 2.93 -31.16
N ALA A 203 13.31 1.62 -30.86
CA ALA A 203 12.82 0.59 -31.79
C ALA A 203 11.39 0.88 -32.28
N TYR A 204 10.47 1.16 -31.33
CA TYR A 204 9.09 1.52 -31.65
C TYR A 204 9.01 2.75 -32.57
N LYS A 205 9.77 3.81 -32.28
CA LYS A 205 9.79 5.02 -33.13
C LYS A 205 10.31 4.76 -34.54
N LYS A 206 11.12 3.72 -34.74
CA LYS A 206 11.63 3.28 -36.06
C LYS A 206 10.67 2.31 -36.75
N GLY A 207 9.51 1.99 -36.18
CA GLY A 207 8.49 1.12 -36.76
C GLY A 207 8.65 -0.36 -36.44
N ALA A 208 9.55 -0.73 -35.53
CA ALA A 208 9.66 -2.13 -35.07
C ALA A 208 8.39 -2.56 -34.32
N VAL A 209 7.98 -3.83 -34.55
CA VAL A 209 6.79 -4.44 -33.92
C VAL A 209 7.13 -5.31 -32.70
N GLY A 210 8.40 -5.47 -32.36
CA GLY A 210 8.88 -6.17 -31.18
C GLY A 210 10.37 -6.00 -30.97
N VAL A 211 10.86 -6.37 -29.80
CA VAL A 211 12.27 -6.31 -29.42
C VAL A 211 12.71 -7.62 -28.79
N VAL A 212 13.80 -8.19 -29.26
CA VAL A 212 14.57 -9.25 -28.61
C VAL A 212 15.79 -8.60 -27.94
N LEU A 213 15.88 -8.64 -26.62
CA LEU A 213 17.05 -8.22 -25.86
C LEU A 213 17.94 -9.44 -25.62
N ILE A 214 19.16 -9.43 -26.13
CA ILE A 214 20.13 -10.51 -26.00
C ILE A 214 20.79 -10.41 -24.63
N GLU A 215 20.57 -11.41 -23.78
CA GLU A 215 21.17 -11.47 -22.44
C GLU A 215 22.43 -12.34 -22.46
N ASN A 216 23.52 -11.80 -21.95
CA ASN A 216 24.80 -12.49 -21.90
C ASN A 216 24.91 -13.50 -20.75
N ASP A 217 24.17 -13.25 -19.69
CA ASP A 217 24.21 -14.01 -18.45
C ASP A 217 22.79 -14.49 -18.05
N TYR A 218 22.09 -15.06 -19.04
CA TYR A 218 20.70 -15.48 -18.86
C TYR A 218 20.52 -16.52 -17.75
N LYS A 219 21.48 -17.44 -17.61
CA LYS A 219 21.42 -18.53 -16.63
C LYS A 219 21.46 -18.02 -15.20
N ASN A 220 22.17 -16.91 -14.95
CA ASN A 220 22.27 -16.24 -13.66
C ASN A 220 21.24 -15.10 -13.50
N THR A 221 20.29 -15.00 -14.42
CA THR A 221 19.16 -14.06 -14.24
C THR A 221 18.50 -14.30 -12.91
N ASP A 222 18.22 -13.23 -12.19
CA ASP A 222 17.59 -13.25 -10.86
C ASP A 222 16.39 -14.22 -10.82
N LEU A 223 16.54 -15.27 -10.03
CA LEU A 223 15.50 -16.29 -9.84
C LEU A 223 14.14 -15.69 -9.46
N ARG A 224 14.15 -14.56 -8.74
CA ARG A 224 12.93 -13.83 -8.36
C ARG A 224 12.14 -13.35 -9.59
N ILE A 225 12.81 -12.93 -10.67
CA ILE A 225 12.13 -12.56 -11.91
C ILE A 225 11.45 -13.79 -12.52
N LYS A 226 12.14 -14.91 -12.55
CA LYS A 226 11.60 -16.15 -13.11
C LYS A 226 10.41 -16.66 -12.30
N GLU A 227 10.48 -16.58 -10.96
CA GLU A 227 9.36 -16.93 -10.09
C GLU A 227 8.19 -15.96 -10.31
N TYR A 228 8.41 -14.65 -10.29
CA TYR A 228 7.37 -13.65 -10.52
C TYR A 228 6.59 -13.87 -11.83
N LEU A 229 7.26 -14.31 -12.90
CA LEU A 229 6.63 -14.54 -14.19
C LEU A 229 5.77 -15.82 -14.28
N LYS A 230 5.78 -16.66 -13.25
CA LYS A 230 4.87 -17.81 -13.14
C LYS A 230 3.45 -17.41 -12.77
N TYR A 231 3.29 -16.23 -12.16
CA TYR A 231 2.01 -15.73 -11.66
C TYR A 231 1.40 -14.67 -12.60
N PRO A 232 0.07 -14.52 -12.59
CA PRO A 232 -0.59 -13.46 -13.34
C PRO A 232 -0.11 -12.06 -12.91
N ILE A 233 0.08 -11.18 -13.88
CA ILE A 233 0.33 -9.76 -13.61
C ILE A 233 -1.02 -9.04 -13.63
N MET A 234 -1.29 -8.30 -12.56
CA MET A 234 -2.50 -7.51 -12.42
C MET A 234 -2.22 -6.01 -12.54
N LYS A 235 -3.14 -5.27 -13.15
CA LYS A 235 -3.11 -3.80 -13.27
C LYS A 235 -4.52 -3.25 -13.18
N MET A 236 -4.65 -2.05 -12.65
CA MET A 236 -5.92 -1.34 -12.70
C MET A 236 -6.37 -1.17 -14.14
N HIS A 237 -7.60 -1.57 -14.46
CA HIS A 237 -8.17 -1.43 -15.80
C HIS A 237 -8.30 0.04 -16.19
N GLY A 238 -7.99 0.35 -17.46
CA GLY A 238 -8.06 1.73 -17.97
C GLY A 238 -6.81 2.57 -17.71
N ASN A 239 -5.88 2.13 -16.86
CA ASN A 239 -4.58 2.77 -16.68
C ASN A 239 -3.66 2.51 -17.89
N GLN A 240 -4.06 2.99 -19.06
CA GLN A 240 -3.21 2.94 -20.25
C GLN A 240 -2.03 3.89 -20.04
N THR A 241 -0.86 3.33 -19.81
CA THR A 241 0.36 4.11 -19.89
C THR A 241 0.56 4.49 -21.36
N SER A 242 0.77 5.76 -21.66
CA SER A 242 1.15 6.30 -22.98
C SER A 242 2.52 5.81 -23.50
N LYS A 243 3.00 4.68 -23.00
CA LYS A 243 4.30 4.10 -23.34
C LYS A 243 4.16 3.18 -24.55
N PRO A 244 5.17 3.12 -25.44
CA PRO A 244 5.12 2.23 -26.58
C PRO A 244 4.91 0.78 -26.14
N HIS A 245 3.89 0.13 -26.71
CA HIS A 245 3.47 -1.22 -26.36
C HIS A 245 3.88 -2.18 -27.49
N ILE A 246 5.17 -2.49 -27.58
CA ILE A 246 5.65 -3.60 -28.41
C ILE A 246 6.22 -4.67 -27.49
N PRO A 247 6.06 -5.97 -27.82
CA PRO A 247 6.58 -7.06 -27.02
C PRO A 247 8.09 -7.00 -26.88
N VAL A 248 8.56 -7.38 -25.69
CA VAL A 248 10.00 -7.41 -25.37
C VAL A 248 10.33 -8.81 -24.85
N PHE A 249 11.16 -9.51 -25.59
CA PHE A 249 11.64 -10.84 -25.22
C PHE A 249 13.09 -10.75 -24.82
N ILE A 250 13.44 -11.29 -23.67
CA ILE A 250 14.83 -11.44 -23.24
C ILE A 250 15.24 -12.86 -23.56
N VAL A 251 16.24 -13.03 -24.39
CA VAL A 251 16.68 -14.34 -24.92
C VAL A 251 18.14 -14.56 -24.56
N ASP A 252 18.50 -15.81 -24.23
CA ASP A 252 19.86 -16.23 -23.98
C ASP A 252 20.74 -15.98 -25.25
N ARG A 253 21.89 -15.35 -25.03
CA ARG A 253 22.90 -15.09 -26.10
C ARG A 253 23.30 -16.36 -26.84
N ASP A 254 23.46 -17.47 -26.14
CA ASP A 254 23.97 -18.68 -26.75
C ASP A 254 22.96 -19.27 -27.72
N ILE A 255 21.64 -19.12 -27.46
CA ILE A 255 20.61 -19.47 -28.43
C ILE A 255 20.73 -18.66 -29.71
N ILE A 256 20.89 -17.33 -29.59
CA ILE A 256 21.03 -16.45 -30.75
C ILE A 256 22.27 -16.79 -31.57
N LYS A 257 23.39 -17.18 -30.95
CA LYS A 257 24.62 -17.58 -31.63
C LYS A 257 24.50 -18.87 -32.44
N THR A 258 23.64 -19.81 -32.01
CA THR A 258 23.42 -21.06 -32.73
C THR A 258 22.61 -20.89 -34.02
N LEU A 259 21.90 -19.75 -34.13
CA LEU A 259 21.06 -19.43 -35.29
C LEU A 259 21.89 -18.80 -36.44
N LYS A 260 22.73 -19.62 -37.08
CA LYS A 260 23.57 -19.19 -38.22
C LYS A 260 22.74 -19.11 -39.50
N LYS A 261 22.10 -17.98 -39.77
CA LYS A 261 21.44 -17.72 -41.09
C LYS A 261 21.50 -16.22 -41.38
N ASP A 262 21.62 -15.89 -42.68
CA ASP A 262 21.66 -14.51 -43.20
C ASP A 262 20.30 -13.79 -43.03
N SER A 263 19.21 -14.52 -42.84
CA SER A 263 17.91 -13.97 -42.50
C SER A 263 17.23 -14.82 -41.41
N LEU A 264 16.87 -14.18 -40.31
CA LEU A 264 16.13 -14.80 -39.23
C LEU A 264 14.67 -14.37 -39.31
N ASN A 265 13.75 -15.34 -39.21
CA ASN A 265 12.34 -15.08 -39.00
C ASN A 265 12.01 -15.38 -37.53
N ILE A 266 11.10 -14.57 -36.97
CA ILE A 266 10.60 -14.75 -35.62
C ILE A 266 9.09 -14.88 -35.66
N THR A 267 8.59 -15.89 -34.98
CA THR A 267 7.15 -16.07 -34.74
C THR A 267 6.91 -15.96 -33.25
N PHE A 268 5.99 -15.13 -32.87
CA PHE A 268 5.65 -14.95 -31.46
C PHE A 268 4.15 -14.72 -31.27
N SER A 269 3.68 -15.15 -30.09
CA SER A 269 2.40 -14.70 -29.51
C SER A 269 2.65 -14.12 -28.13
N THR A 270 1.76 -13.28 -27.69
CA THR A 270 1.83 -12.65 -26.36
C THR A 270 0.65 -13.09 -25.49
N ASN A 271 0.69 -12.69 -24.26
CA ASN A 271 -0.32 -12.99 -23.27
C ASN A 271 -1.71 -12.52 -23.65
N ILE A 272 -2.69 -13.20 -23.11
CA ILE A 272 -4.07 -12.72 -23.06
C ILE A 272 -4.21 -11.88 -21.80
N THR A 273 -4.71 -10.66 -21.98
CA THR A 273 -5.11 -9.81 -20.87
C THR A 273 -6.62 -9.67 -20.90
N GLU A 274 -7.26 -10.04 -19.80
CA GLU A 274 -8.70 -9.95 -19.64
C GLU A 274 -9.05 -9.05 -18.45
N PRO A 275 -10.00 -8.11 -18.60
CA PRO A 275 -10.53 -7.38 -17.48
C PRO A 275 -11.41 -8.29 -16.63
N LYS A 276 -11.01 -8.49 -15.37
CA LYS A 276 -11.79 -9.24 -14.38
C LYS A 276 -12.37 -8.32 -13.33
N PRO A 277 -13.58 -8.59 -12.81
CA PRO A 277 -14.18 -7.79 -11.76
C PRO A 277 -13.48 -8.02 -10.41
N ALA A 278 -13.31 -6.94 -9.67
CA ALA A 278 -12.99 -6.91 -8.25
C ALA A 278 -13.92 -5.90 -7.57
N GLU A 279 -14.02 -5.90 -6.27
CA GLU A 279 -14.88 -4.96 -5.53
C GLU A 279 -14.28 -4.57 -4.19
N ASN A 280 -14.58 -3.34 -3.76
CA ASN A 280 -14.53 -2.94 -2.36
C ASN A 280 -15.87 -3.24 -1.71
N VAL A 281 -15.88 -3.54 -0.40
CA VAL A 281 -17.11 -3.77 0.36
C VAL A 281 -17.32 -2.62 1.34
N LEU A 282 -18.51 -2.00 1.30
CA LEU A 282 -18.82 -0.76 1.97
C LEU A 282 -19.92 -0.96 3.01
N GLY A 283 -19.60 -0.78 4.30
CA GLY A 283 -20.57 -0.63 5.37
C GLY A 283 -20.69 0.84 5.77
N PHE A 284 -21.89 1.34 6.03
CA PHE A 284 -22.11 2.75 6.36
C PHE A 284 -23.07 2.95 7.51
N ILE A 285 -22.67 3.75 8.48
CA ILE A 285 -23.50 4.26 9.56
C ILE A 285 -23.62 5.77 9.40
N PRO A 286 -24.86 6.32 9.20
CA PRO A 286 -25.04 7.75 9.02
C PRO A 286 -24.75 8.54 10.31
N GLY A 287 -24.17 9.73 10.16
CA GLY A 287 -23.98 10.72 11.22
C GLY A 287 -25.02 11.84 11.15
N ARG A 288 -24.94 12.78 12.11
CA ARG A 288 -25.75 14.00 12.09
C ARG A 288 -25.27 15.05 11.11
N LYS A 289 -23.98 14.99 10.74
CA LYS A 289 -23.33 15.89 9.80
C LYS A 289 -22.97 15.16 8.53
N ASP A 290 -22.81 15.91 7.46
CA ASP A 290 -22.40 15.42 6.15
C ASP A 290 -20.86 15.36 6.05
N GLU A 291 -20.23 14.83 7.08
CA GLU A 291 -18.79 14.60 7.20
C GLU A 291 -18.57 13.11 7.44
N ILE A 292 -17.50 12.54 6.88
CA ILE A 292 -17.25 11.10 6.89
C ILE A 292 -15.91 10.80 7.55
N ILE A 293 -15.89 9.81 8.42
CA ILE A 293 -14.70 9.12 8.90
C ILE A 293 -14.64 7.78 8.18
N VAL A 294 -13.50 7.48 7.58
CA VAL A 294 -13.23 6.16 6.99
C VAL A 294 -12.47 5.31 8.00
N ILE A 295 -12.84 4.04 8.10
CA ILE A 295 -12.07 2.99 8.76
C ILE A 295 -11.83 1.94 7.70
N SER A 296 -10.58 1.66 7.37
CA SER A 296 -10.21 0.79 6.26
C SER A 296 -9.33 -0.39 6.68
N ALA A 297 -9.44 -1.47 5.92
CA ALA A 297 -8.59 -2.66 5.97
C ALA A 297 -8.67 -3.35 4.61
N HIS A 298 -7.65 -4.10 4.21
CA HIS A 298 -7.78 -4.90 3.00
C HIS A 298 -8.17 -6.33 3.32
N TYR A 299 -8.99 -6.93 2.44
CA TYR A 299 -9.47 -8.28 2.66
C TYR A 299 -8.93 -9.29 1.66
N ASP A 300 -8.25 -8.84 0.60
CA ASP A 300 -7.49 -9.71 -0.29
C ASP A 300 -6.16 -10.12 0.33
N HIS A 301 -5.57 -11.18 -0.20
CA HIS A 301 -4.20 -11.60 0.06
C HIS A 301 -3.60 -12.19 -1.21
N ILE A 302 -2.46 -12.85 -1.14
CA ILE A 302 -1.70 -13.24 -2.32
C ILE A 302 -2.17 -14.54 -3.02
N GLY A 303 -3.10 -15.29 -2.42
CA GLY A 303 -3.61 -16.54 -2.97
C GLY A 303 -2.66 -17.71 -2.72
N TYR A 304 -1.91 -18.09 -3.75
CA TYR A 304 -0.98 -19.22 -3.70
C TYR A 304 0.46 -18.76 -3.83
N ASN A 305 1.35 -19.40 -3.06
CA ASN A 305 2.79 -19.30 -3.22
C ASN A 305 3.38 -20.71 -3.43
N ASN A 306 4.04 -20.95 -4.58
CA ASN A 306 4.60 -22.26 -4.96
C ASN A 306 3.61 -23.43 -4.90
N GLY A 307 2.33 -23.17 -5.11
CA GLY A 307 1.27 -24.18 -5.08
C GLY A 307 0.67 -24.45 -3.70
N GLU A 308 1.14 -23.79 -2.66
CA GLU A 308 0.57 -23.79 -1.31
C GLU A 308 -0.31 -22.57 -1.09
N ILE A 309 -1.42 -22.74 -0.35
CA ILE A 309 -2.32 -21.62 -0.01
C ILE A 309 -1.65 -20.71 1.00
N CYS A 310 -1.67 -19.40 0.74
CA CYS A 310 -1.29 -18.38 1.71
C CYS A 310 -2.57 -17.83 2.33
N ASN A 311 -2.87 -18.25 3.55
CA ASN A 311 -4.12 -17.89 4.22
C ASN A 311 -4.17 -16.43 4.68
N GLY A 312 -3.02 -15.78 4.91
CA GLY A 312 -2.93 -14.37 5.28
C GLY A 312 -3.74 -14.05 6.53
N ALA A 313 -3.43 -14.74 7.64
CA ALA A 313 -4.16 -14.54 8.89
C ALA A 313 -3.85 -13.17 9.49
N ASP A 314 -2.58 -12.77 9.52
CA ASP A 314 -2.22 -11.42 9.93
C ASP A 314 -2.39 -10.42 8.78
N ASP A 315 -2.00 -10.80 7.57
CA ASP A 315 -2.01 -9.98 6.36
C ASP A 315 -3.19 -10.31 5.42
N ASP A 316 -4.28 -9.60 5.37
CA ASP A 316 -4.79 -8.68 6.39
C ASP A 316 -6.14 -9.20 6.94
N GLY A 317 -6.15 -10.52 7.25
CA GLY A 317 -7.28 -11.13 7.97
C GLY A 317 -7.48 -10.47 9.33
N SER A 318 -6.39 -10.06 9.99
CA SER A 318 -6.42 -9.42 11.31
C SER A 318 -7.08 -8.04 11.26
N GLY A 319 -6.69 -7.17 10.34
CA GLY A 319 -7.30 -5.85 10.17
C GLY A 319 -8.73 -5.91 9.69
N THR A 320 -9.03 -6.80 8.74
CA THR A 320 -10.41 -7.03 8.29
C THR A 320 -11.31 -7.51 9.44
N SER A 321 -10.84 -8.44 10.29
CA SER A 321 -11.60 -8.88 11.47
C SER A 321 -11.82 -7.76 12.47
N ALA A 322 -10.82 -6.91 12.67
CA ALA A 322 -10.92 -5.71 13.52
C ALA A 322 -11.97 -4.73 12.98
N LEU A 323 -11.94 -4.44 11.67
CA LEU A 323 -12.91 -3.57 11.00
C LEU A 323 -14.35 -4.07 11.21
N LEU A 324 -14.61 -5.37 11.08
CA LEU A 324 -15.94 -5.96 11.25
C LEU A 324 -16.47 -5.79 12.68
N GLU A 325 -15.66 -6.07 13.69
CA GLU A 325 -16.07 -5.90 15.10
C GLU A 325 -16.21 -4.44 15.52
N ILE A 326 -15.38 -3.53 14.96
CA ILE A 326 -15.55 -2.08 15.15
C ILE A 326 -16.89 -1.63 14.56
N ALA A 327 -17.20 -2.04 13.32
CA ALA A 327 -18.44 -1.68 12.64
C ALA A 327 -19.68 -2.13 13.42
N LYS A 328 -19.72 -3.38 13.82
CA LYS A 328 -20.79 -3.96 14.64
C LYS A 328 -20.96 -3.23 15.97
N THR A 329 -19.86 -2.86 16.64
CA THR A 329 -19.89 -2.15 17.91
C THR A 329 -20.43 -0.73 17.77
N PHE A 330 -20.07 0.00 16.70
CA PHE A 330 -20.64 1.30 16.39
C PHE A 330 -22.14 1.21 16.04
N GLN A 331 -22.54 0.18 15.29
CA GLN A 331 -23.96 -0.02 14.98
C GLN A 331 -24.77 -0.28 16.24
N LYS A 332 -24.29 -1.12 17.15
CA LYS A 332 -24.92 -1.36 18.44
C LYS A 332 -25.08 -0.06 19.25
N ALA A 333 -24.07 0.79 19.28
CA ALA A 333 -24.16 2.09 19.93
C ALA A 333 -25.23 2.98 19.28
N THR A 334 -25.33 2.95 17.96
CA THR A 334 -26.32 3.71 17.19
C THR A 334 -27.73 3.21 17.46
N ASP A 335 -27.95 1.89 17.51
CA ASP A 335 -29.23 1.26 17.85
C ASP A 335 -29.67 1.62 19.28
N ASP A 336 -28.72 1.80 20.20
CA ASP A 336 -28.98 2.28 21.58
C ASP A 336 -29.20 3.80 21.67
N GLY A 337 -29.28 4.50 20.51
CA GLY A 337 -29.58 5.94 20.41
C GLY A 337 -28.36 6.85 20.45
N HIS A 338 -27.15 6.30 20.42
CA HIS A 338 -25.90 7.07 20.36
C HIS A 338 -25.48 7.32 18.91
N ILE A 339 -26.17 8.26 18.23
CA ILE A 339 -25.89 8.62 16.86
C ILE A 339 -24.62 9.48 16.79
N PRO A 340 -23.62 9.12 15.97
CA PRO A 340 -22.38 9.90 15.83
C PRO A 340 -22.64 11.26 15.15
N GLU A 341 -21.75 12.23 15.38
CA GLU A 341 -21.81 13.51 14.67
C GLU A 341 -21.40 13.34 13.18
N ARG A 342 -20.44 12.46 12.89
CA ARG A 342 -19.96 12.15 11.53
C ARG A 342 -20.35 10.76 11.10
N GLY A 343 -20.69 10.61 9.83
CA GLY A 343 -20.91 9.29 9.24
C GLY A 343 -19.64 8.43 9.33
N LEU A 344 -19.83 7.14 9.53
CA LEU A 344 -18.76 6.14 9.59
C LEU A 344 -18.85 5.26 8.35
N LEU A 345 -17.80 5.27 7.54
CA LEU A 345 -17.65 4.38 6.40
C LEU A 345 -16.63 3.29 6.76
N PHE A 346 -17.08 2.06 6.78
CA PHE A 346 -16.25 0.86 6.91
C PHE A 346 -15.91 0.36 5.52
N LEU A 347 -14.65 0.50 5.15
CA LEU A 347 -14.15 0.28 3.79
C LEU A 347 -13.22 -0.92 3.77
N ALA A 348 -13.76 -2.10 3.45
CA ALA A 348 -12.94 -3.26 3.17
C ALA A 348 -12.52 -3.23 1.69
N VAL A 349 -11.24 -3.04 1.42
CA VAL A 349 -10.71 -2.89 0.05
C VAL A 349 -10.09 -4.19 -0.47
N SER A 350 -10.03 -4.33 -1.80
CA SER A 350 -9.35 -5.44 -2.47
C SER A 350 -8.29 -4.93 -3.43
N GLY A 351 -7.26 -5.74 -3.67
CA GLY A 351 -6.17 -5.41 -4.57
C GLY A 351 -5.08 -4.55 -3.91
N GLU A 352 -5.00 -4.56 -2.59
CA GLU A 352 -3.89 -3.97 -1.84
C GLU A 352 -2.59 -4.60 -2.27
N GLU A 353 -2.52 -5.93 -2.25
CA GLU A 353 -1.39 -6.79 -2.61
C GLU A 353 -0.93 -6.66 -4.08
N LYS A 354 -1.77 -6.11 -4.91
CA LYS A 354 -1.50 -5.89 -6.34
C LYS A 354 -1.13 -4.44 -6.66
N GLY A 355 -1.07 -3.58 -5.63
CA GLY A 355 -0.67 -2.17 -5.71
C GLY A 355 -1.76 -1.19 -5.31
N LEU A 356 -2.45 -1.44 -4.19
CA LEU A 356 -3.44 -0.56 -3.55
C LEU A 356 -4.65 -0.26 -4.47
N PHE A 357 -5.11 -1.23 -5.27
CA PHE A 357 -6.10 -0.96 -6.31
C PHE A 357 -7.44 -0.51 -5.76
N GLY A 358 -7.95 -1.16 -4.70
CA GLY A 358 -9.25 -0.86 -4.13
C GLY A 358 -9.32 0.53 -3.53
N SER A 359 -8.34 0.90 -2.72
CA SER A 359 -8.27 2.24 -2.13
C SER A 359 -7.97 3.32 -3.18
N GLN A 360 -7.16 3.01 -4.21
CA GLN A 360 -6.97 3.91 -5.34
C GLN A 360 -8.28 4.13 -6.07
N TYR A 361 -9.01 3.04 -6.40
CA TYR A 361 -10.29 3.16 -7.09
C TYR A 361 -11.31 3.96 -6.27
N TYR A 362 -11.36 3.71 -4.93
CA TYR A 362 -12.22 4.47 -4.05
C TYR A 362 -11.87 5.96 -4.05
N THR A 363 -10.61 6.33 -3.95
CA THR A 363 -10.21 7.74 -3.91
C THR A 363 -10.31 8.44 -5.27
N ASP A 364 -10.22 7.71 -6.38
CA ASP A 364 -10.44 8.22 -7.73
C ASP A 364 -11.95 8.30 -8.09
N ASN A 365 -12.80 7.44 -7.47
CA ASN A 365 -14.24 7.35 -7.69
C ASN A 365 -14.99 7.29 -6.35
N PRO A 366 -14.86 8.30 -5.47
CA PRO A 366 -15.35 8.22 -4.11
C PRO A 366 -16.87 8.23 -4.03
N VAL A 367 -17.46 7.35 -3.19
CA VAL A 367 -18.91 7.31 -2.94
C VAL A 367 -19.40 8.49 -2.11
N PHE A 368 -18.52 9.13 -1.36
CA PHE A 368 -18.73 10.43 -0.74
C PHE A 368 -17.62 11.38 -1.23
N PRO A 369 -17.91 12.63 -1.59
CA PRO A 369 -16.87 13.57 -1.98
C PRO A 369 -15.69 13.59 -1.01
N LEU A 370 -14.46 13.49 -1.50
CA LEU A 370 -13.28 13.46 -0.63
C LEU A 370 -13.15 14.71 0.25
N SER A 371 -13.74 15.85 -0.16
CA SER A 371 -13.82 17.06 0.66
C SER A 371 -14.63 16.88 1.95
N LYS A 372 -15.51 15.87 2.01
CA LYS A 372 -16.30 15.51 3.19
C LYS A 372 -15.62 14.44 4.02
N THR A 373 -14.60 13.74 3.50
CA THR A 373 -13.81 12.78 4.26
C THR A 373 -12.83 13.51 5.18
N THR A 374 -13.03 13.35 6.47
CA THR A 374 -12.25 14.06 7.50
C THR A 374 -10.94 13.37 7.83
N LEU A 375 -10.93 12.04 7.79
CA LEU A 375 -9.76 11.20 8.03
C LEU A 375 -10.01 9.74 7.61
N ASP A 376 -8.92 8.96 7.56
CA ASP A 376 -8.94 7.51 7.42
C ASP A 376 -8.11 6.84 8.54
N LEU A 377 -8.65 5.78 9.13
CA LEU A 377 -8.01 4.90 10.10
C LEU A 377 -7.82 3.54 9.45
N ASN A 378 -6.62 3.28 8.96
CA ASN A 378 -6.27 2.05 8.26
C ASN A 378 -5.69 1.01 9.22
N ILE A 379 -6.15 -0.21 9.13
CA ILE A 379 -5.76 -1.33 10.00
C ILE A 379 -5.19 -2.42 9.11
N ASP A 380 -3.91 -2.77 9.31
CA ASP A 380 -3.25 -3.74 8.47
C ASP A 380 -2.13 -4.43 9.27
N MET A 381 -2.17 -5.78 9.31
CA MET A 381 -1.24 -6.63 10.04
C MET A 381 -1.12 -6.26 11.53
N VAL A 382 -2.15 -6.49 12.32
CA VAL A 382 -2.19 -6.07 13.73
C VAL A 382 -2.30 -7.21 14.74
N GLY A 383 -2.26 -8.46 14.27
CA GLY A 383 -2.40 -9.66 15.09
C GLY A 383 -1.07 -10.32 15.49
N ARG A 384 0.06 -9.89 14.96
CA ARG A 384 1.39 -10.50 15.23
C ARG A 384 2.37 -9.49 15.82
N LYS A 385 3.52 -10.00 16.23
CA LYS A 385 4.64 -9.22 16.74
C LYS A 385 5.74 -9.13 15.70
N ASP A 386 6.27 -7.91 15.48
CA ASP A 386 7.47 -7.69 14.67
C ASP A 386 8.68 -8.44 15.24
N THR A 387 9.54 -8.92 14.37
CA THR A 387 10.75 -9.66 14.75
C THR A 387 11.73 -8.86 15.62
N ILE A 388 11.72 -7.53 15.50
CA ILE A 388 12.60 -6.63 16.26
C ILE A 388 12.05 -6.23 17.64
N GLN A 389 10.77 -6.49 17.91
CA GLN A 389 10.13 -6.12 19.17
C GLN A 389 10.25 -7.21 20.22
N THR A 390 10.46 -6.82 21.48
CA THR A 390 10.67 -7.76 22.59
C THR A 390 9.39 -8.36 23.15
N ASN A 391 8.26 -7.65 23.03
CA ASN A 391 6.93 -8.08 23.51
C ASN A 391 5.81 -7.54 22.62
N SER A 392 4.58 -7.99 22.85
CA SER A 392 3.41 -7.60 22.03
C SER A 392 2.75 -6.28 22.43
N ASN A 393 3.19 -5.63 23.52
CA ASN A 393 2.54 -4.41 24.04
C ASN A 393 2.98 -3.13 23.30
N TYR A 394 2.98 -3.15 21.99
CA TYR A 394 3.30 -2.01 21.14
C TYR A 394 2.42 -2.00 19.88
N ILE A 395 2.41 -0.86 19.20
CA ILE A 395 1.86 -0.70 17.85
C ILE A 395 2.64 0.41 17.13
N TYR A 396 2.93 0.22 15.85
CA TYR A 396 3.43 1.28 14.99
C TYR A 396 2.28 2.18 14.54
N LEU A 397 2.46 3.49 14.65
CA LEU A 397 1.54 4.49 14.13
C LEU A 397 2.23 5.26 13.00
N ILE A 398 1.75 5.04 11.78
CA ILE A 398 2.32 5.62 10.58
C ILE A 398 1.36 6.67 10.02
N GLY A 399 1.88 7.85 9.65
CA GLY A 399 1.10 8.95 9.08
C GLY A 399 0.37 9.84 10.07
N SER A 400 0.25 9.45 11.34
CA SER A 400 -0.65 10.08 12.33
C SER A 400 -0.45 11.59 12.50
N ASN A 401 0.77 12.11 12.39
CA ASN A 401 1.11 13.52 12.57
C ASN A 401 1.51 14.24 11.26
N ARG A 402 1.50 13.55 10.11
CA ARG A 402 1.99 14.12 8.85
C ARG A 402 1.07 15.19 8.27
N ILE A 403 -0.24 15.04 8.45
CA ILE A 403 -1.26 15.97 7.93
C ILE A 403 -1.98 16.68 9.07
N SER A 404 -2.30 15.99 10.18
CA SER A 404 -3.01 16.56 11.32
C SER A 404 -2.32 16.25 12.65
N LYS A 405 -1.78 17.27 13.31
CA LYS A 405 -1.27 17.14 14.68
C LYS A 405 -2.39 16.86 15.69
N GLU A 406 -3.61 17.32 15.40
CA GLU A 406 -4.74 17.10 16.30
C GLU A 406 -5.15 15.63 16.31
N LEU A 407 -5.18 14.97 15.14
CA LEU A 407 -5.41 13.52 15.03
C LEU A 407 -4.40 12.74 15.87
N HIS A 408 -3.13 13.04 15.70
CA HIS A 408 -2.04 12.43 16.47
C HIS A 408 -2.25 12.58 17.98
N ASN A 409 -2.49 13.81 18.44
CA ASN A 409 -2.67 14.09 19.87
C ASN A 409 -3.90 13.39 20.46
N ILE A 410 -5.00 13.26 19.70
CA ILE A 410 -6.18 12.52 20.12
C ILE A 410 -5.83 11.04 20.30
N SER A 411 -5.19 10.44 19.31
CA SER A 411 -4.78 9.03 19.33
C SER A 411 -3.84 8.76 20.52
N GLU A 412 -2.83 9.60 20.74
CA GLU A 412 -1.95 9.49 21.92
C GLU A 412 -2.69 9.58 23.25
N GLN A 413 -3.63 10.51 23.37
CA GLN A 413 -4.40 10.66 24.60
C GLN A 413 -5.34 9.48 24.86
N VAL A 414 -5.95 8.92 23.81
CA VAL A 414 -6.74 7.68 23.89
C VAL A 414 -5.86 6.54 24.38
N ASN A 415 -4.69 6.36 23.77
CA ASN A 415 -3.73 5.35 24.19
C ASN A 415 -3.33 5.51 25.65
N LYS A 416 -2.87 6.69 26.04
CA LYS A 416 -2.42 6.98 27.40
C LYS A 416 -3.51 6.73 28.46
N LYS A 417 -4.76 7.01 28.11
CA LYS A 417 -5.87 6.94 29.05
C LYS A 417 -6.48 5.55 29.17
N HIS A 418 -6.52 4.77 28.07
CA HIS A 418 -7.36 3.58 27.99
C HIS A 418 -6.63 2.32 27.56
N ILE A 419 -5.54 2.42 26.81
CA ILE A 419 -4.92 1.29 26.12
C ILE A 419 -3.52 0.97 26.67
N ASN A 420 -2.68 1.98 26.81
CA ASN A 420 -1.31 1.86 27.31
C ASN A 420 -0.40 0.92 26.48
N PHE A 421 -0.40 1.11 25.15
CA PHE A 421 0.61 0.59 24.27
C PHE A 421 1.88 1.46 24.31
N PHE A 422 3.03 0.87 24.05
CA PHE A 422 4.18 1.60 23.53
C PHE A 422 3.88 1.98 22.07
N LEU A 423 3.68 3.27 21.81
CA LEU A 423 3.49 3.78 20.47
C LEU A 423 4.85 3.97 19.79
N ASP A 424 5.09 3.21 18.74
CA ASP A 424 6.35 3.25 18.00
C ASP A 424 6.16 4.04 16.70
N TYR A 425 7.02 5.00 16.45
CA TYR A 425 6.99 5.89 15.29
C TYR A 425 8.15 5.65 14.31
N THR A 426 8.91 4.56 14.49
CA THR A 426 10.09 4.28 13.66
C THR A 426 9.76 4.32 12.18
N TYR A 427 8.66 3.71 11.76
CA TYR A 427 8.23 3.68 10.36
C TYR A 427 7.44 4.92 9.93
N ASN A 428 7.23 5.87 10.83
CA ASN A 428 6.65 7.17 10.49
C ASN A 428 7.71 8.21 10.07
N ASP A 429 8.99 7.88 10.13
CA ASP A 429 10.06 8.76 9.65
C ASP A 429 9.91 8.97 8.13
N ILE A 430 10.09 10.22 7.67
CA ILE A 430 10.04 10.58 6.25
C ILE A 430 11.15 9.90 5.43
N ASN A 431 12.24 9.51 6.09
CA ASN A 431 13.38 8.82 5.50
C ASN A 431 13.36 7.30 5.74
N ASP A 432 12.23 6.73 6.18
CA ASP A 432 12.11 5.29 6.36
C ASP A 432 12.57 4.56 5.09
N PRO A 433 13.64 3.72 5.16
CA PRO A 433 14.14 3.01 3.98
C PRO A 433 13.13 1.99 3.44
N ASN A 434 12.20 1.51 4.28
CA ASN A 434 11.16 0.55 3.90
C ASN A 434 9.96 1.22 3.24
N LYS A 435 9.80 2.56 3.43
CA LYS A 435 8.71 3.39 2.90
C LYS A 435 7.32 2.89 3.28
N PHE A 436 7.14 2.39 4.49
CA PHE A 436 5.85 1.86 4.93
C PHE A 436 4.69 2.85 4.82
N TYR A 437 4.96 4.14 4.91
CA TYR A 437 3.93 5.16 4.66
C TYR A 437 3.29 5.07 3.27
N GLU A 438 3.96 4.49 2.29
CA GLU A 438 3.48 4.38 0.90
C GLU A 438 2.97 2.97 0.57
N ARG A 439 2.92 2.03 1.55
CA ARG A 439 2.75 0.61 1.30
C ARG A 439 1.42 0.01 1.76
N SER A 440 0.48 0.81 2.28
CA SER A 440 -0.86 0.35 2.59
C SER A 440 -1.91 1.38 2.18
N ASP A 441 -3.18 1.05 2.29
CA ASP A 441 -4.32 1.74 1.69
C ASP A 441 -4.52 3.19 2.15
N HIS A 442 -4.10 3.52 3.37
CA HIS A 442 -4.10 4.90 3.89
C HIS A 442 -3.37 5.89 2.96
N TYR A 443 -2.38 5.40 2.18
CA TYR A 443 -1.60 6.27 1.30
C TYR A 443 -2.44 6.92 0.22
N ASN A 444 -3.47 6.22 -0.30
CA ASN A 444 -4.36 6.79 -1.29
C ASN A 444 -5.21 7.94 -0.73
N PHE A 445 -5.56 7.90 0.56
CA PHE A 445 -6.18 9.03 1.26
C PHE A 445 -5.17 10.15 1.54
N ALA A 446 -3.98 9.81 2.02
CA ALA A 446 -2.93 10.78 2.34
C ALA A 446 -2.50 11.60 1.10
N LYS A 447 -2.39 10.98 -0.09
CA LYS A 447 -2.13 11.67 -1.36
C LYS A 447 -3.15 12.76 -1.67
N ASN A 448 -4.39 12.58 -1.21
CA ASN A 448 -5.49 13.53 -1.36
C ASN A 448 -5.58 14.52 -0.18
N ASN A 449 -4.50 14.64 0.62
CA ASN A 449 -4.44 15.52 1.79
C ASN A 449 -5.53 15.23 2.83
N ILE A 450 -5.89 13.94 3.01
CA ILE A 450 -6.78 13.46 4.07
C ILE A 450 -5.91 12.95 5.20
N PRO A 451 -6.11 13.39 6.47
CA PRO A 451 -5.40 12.88 7.63
C PRO A 451 -5.58 11.37 7.78
N VAL A 452 -4.52 10.66 8.13
CA VAL A 452 -4.54 9.20 8.23
C VAL A 452 -3.82 8.72 9.49
N ILE A 453 -4.22 7.55 9.98
CA ILE A 453 -3.39 6.71 10.83
C ILE A 453 -3.36 5.31 10.22
N PHE A 454 -2.19 4.80 9.98
CA PHE A 454 -1.96 3.40 9.68
C PHE A 454 -1.49 2.70 10.96
N TYR A 455 -2.34 1.82 11.49
CA TYR A 455 -2.05 0.94 12.61
C TYR A 455 -1.40 -0.33 12.08
N PHE A 456 -0.17 -0.58 12.48
CA PHE A 456 0.67 -1.65 11.93
C PHE A 456 1.40 -2.41 13.04
N GLY A 457 1.36 -3.74 12.98
CA GLY A 457 2.04 -4.62 13.94
C GLY A 457 3.51 -4.86 13.63
N GLY A 458 3.93 -4.60 12.39
CA GLY A 458 5.28 -4.87 11.88
C GLY A 458 5.34 -6.14 11.05
N LEU A 459 6.54 -6.45 10.53
CA LEU A 459 6.78 -7.64 9.73
C LEU A 459 7.23 -8.81 10.60
N HIS A 460 6.78 -10.01 10.23
CA HIS A 460 7.20 -11.26 10.86
C HIS A 460 7.67 -12.27 9.79
N GLU A 461 8.25 -13.39 10.23
CA GLU A 461 8.85 -14.40 9.35
C GLU A 461 7.85 -15.08 8.41
N ASP A 462 6.57 -15.05 8.75
CA ASP A 462 5.51 -15.67 7.96
C ASP A 462 4.85 -14.69 6.96
N TYR A 463 5.32 -13.44 6.87
CA TYR A 463 4.79 -12.45 5.91
C TYR A 463 4.85 -12.98 4.47
N HIS A 464 3.70 -13.04 3.78
CA HIS A 464 3.54 -13.62 2.45
C HIS A 464 3.96 -15.10 2.33
N GLN A 465 3.88 -15.85 3.44
CA GLN A 465 4.17 -17.29 3.44
C GLN A 465 2.90 -18.11 3.69
N PRO A 466 2.88 -19.38 3.25
CA PRO A 466 1.78 -20.29 3.57
C PRO A 466 1.59 -20.54 5.07
N THR A 467 2.55 -20.13 5.87
CA THR A 467 2.56 -20.29 7.32
C THR A 467 2.00 -19.09 8.11
N ASP A 468 1.43 -18.07 7.43
CA ASP A 468 0.66 -17.00 8.10
C ASP A 468 -0.75 -17.48 8.44
N ASP A 469 -0.84 -18.27 9.51
CA ASP A 469 -2.02 -19.00 9.96
C ASP A 469 -2.63 -18.44 11.24
N VAL A 470 -3.90 -18.76 11.46
CA VAL A 470 -4.73 -18.31 12.59
C VAL A 470 -4.13 -18.70 13.95
N GLU A 471 -3.46 -19.86 14.04
CA GLU A 471 -2.87 -20.39 15.25
C GLU A 471 -1.72 -19.54 15.78
N LYS A 472 -1.13 -18.70 14.93
CA LYS A 472 0.00 -17.82 15.28
C LYS A 472 -0.43 -16.43 15.74
N ILE A 473 -1.70 -16.11 15.65
CA ILE A 473 -2.23 -14.78 16.00
C ILE A 473 -2.27 -14.59 17.53
N ASP A 474 -1.73 -13.48 17.98
CA ASP A 474 -1.90 -12.97 19.35
C ASP A 474 -3.25 -12.25 19.46
N PHE A 475 -4.30 -13.02 19.78
CA PHE A 475 -5.64 -12.48 19.88
C PHE A 475 -5.82 -11.45 21.01
N GLN A 476 -4.95 -11.44 22.02
CA GLN A 476 -4.98 -10.40 23.06
C GLN A 476 -4.45 -9.07 22.49
N LYS A 477 -3.39 -9.12 21.71
CA LYS A 477 -2.89 -7.95 20.97
C LYS A 477 -3.92 -7.46 19.98
N LEU A 478 -4.49 -8.33 19.15
CA LEU A 478 -5.50 -8.00 18.16
C LEU A 478 -6.71 -7.33 18.80
N GLU A 479 -7.26 -7.88 19.90
CA GLU A 479 -8.34 -7.26 20.65
C GLU A 479 -7.98 -5.87 21.17
N LYS A 480 -6.78 -5.74 21.71
CA LYS A 480 -6.31 -4.48 22.27
C LYS A 480 -6.13 -3.40 21.19
N VAL A 481 -5.60 -3.76 20.00
CA VAL A 481 -5.50 -2.84 18.85
C VAL A 481 -6.89 -2.47 18.37
N THR A 482 -7.80 -3.43 18.20
CA THR A 482 -9.17 -3.18 17.76
C THR A 482 -9.89 -2.19 18.70
N LYS A 483 -9.74 -2.35 20.02
CA LYS A 483 -10.24 -1.40 21.01
C LYS A 483 -9.59 -0.03 20.87
N TYR A 484 -8.31 0.03 20.58
CA TYR A 484 -7.60 1.30 20.38
C TYR A 484 -8.14 2.07 19.17
N VAL A 485 -8.29 1.40 18.04
CA VAL A 485 -8.87 2.01 16.82
C VAL A 485 -10.31 2.45 17.10
N PHE A 486 -11.14 1.59 17.70
CA PHE A 486 -12.52 1.91 18.07
C PHE A 486 -12.61 3.16 18.95
N LEU A 487 -11.82 3.24 20.04
CA LEU A 487 -11.84 4.37 20.96
C LEU A 487 -11.33 5.67 20.29
N THR A 488 -10.33 5.57 19.41
CA THR A 488 -9.86 6.72 18.63
C THR A 488 -10.95 7.18 17.65
N ALA A 489 -11.58 6.25 16.93
CA ALA A 489 -12.70 6.54 16.04
C ALA A 489 -13.89 7.13 16.80
N TRP A 490 -14.19 6.65 18.01
CA TRP A 490 -15.25 7.18 18.86
C TRP A 490 -15.03 8.65 19.20
N GLU A 491 -13.84 9.02 19.69
CA GLU A 491 -13.50 10.42 20.00
C GLU A 491 -13.66 11.34 18.77
N LEU A 492 -13.32 10.82 17.59
CA LEU A 492 -13.40 11.57 16.33
C LEU A 492 -14.83 11.64 15.80
N ALA A 493 -15.62 10.59 15.95
CA ALA A 493 -16.98 10.49 15.44
C ALA A 493 -17.99 11.32 16.25
N TYR A 494 -17.83 11.40 17.59
CA TYR A 494 -18.78 12.06 18.48
C TYR A 494 -18.44 13.50 18.88
N ARG A 495 -17.29 14.02 18.45
CA ARG A 495 -16.93 15.43 18.71
C ARG A 495 -17.67 16.37 17.77
N LYS A 496 -18.02 17.57 18.27
CA LYS A 496 -18.75 18.57 17.47
C LYS A 496 -17.93 19.09 16.29
N GLU A 497 -16.66 19.42 16.55
CA GLU A 497 -15.78 20.01 15.54
C GLU A 497 -14.94 18.93 14.83
N ALA A 498 -14.74 19.08 13.53
CA ALA A 498 -13.78 18.27 12.79
C ALA A 498 -12.36 18.57 13.26
N ILE A 499 -11.45 17.62 13.10
CA ILE A 499 -10.02 17.85 13.36
C ILE A 499 -9.45 18.85 12.35
N LYS A 500 -8.46 19.60 12.83
CA LYS A 500 -7.67 20.51 11.97
C LYS A 500 -6.60 19.71 11.22
N LYS A 501 -6.43 20.06 9.96
CA LYS A 501 -5.33 19.56 9.12
C LYS A 501 -4.03 20.26 9.46
#